data_308e269d0835f71ceccca0b7b2bfebff
#
_entry.id   308e269d0835f71ceccca0b7b2bfebff
#
_cell.length_a   1.000
_cell.length_b   1.000
_cell.length_c   1.000
_cell.angle_alpha   90.00
_cell.angle_beta   90.00
_cell.angle_gamma   90.00
#
_symmetry.space_group_name_H-M   'P 1'
#
loop_
_entity.id
_entity.type
_entity.pdbx_description
1 polymer ?
#
loop_
_entity_poly.entity_id
_entity_poly.type
_entity_poly.pdbx_seq_one_letter_code
_entity_poly.pdbx_strand_id
1 'polypeptide(L)' 'LDGLAKKTIEEILIIAAKGGTKIIMSTHDLGQAKRLANDIIYLHKGILESHGPKEDFLNAPPSDAARQFLAGDIVI' A
#
# COMPACT_ATOMS: atom_id res chain seq x y z
N LEU A 1 -11.50 0.63 -11.83
CA LEU A 1 -12.18 1.85 -11.39
C LEU A 1 -11.59 3.06 -12.11
N ASP A 2 -12.44 4.01 -12.44
CA ASP A 2 -11.95 5.29 -12.96
C ASP A 2 -11.40 6.16 -11.81
N GLY A 3 -10.74 7.26 -12.15
CA GLY A 3 -10.08 8.11 -11.16
C GLY A 3 -11.04 8.75 -10.17
N LEU A 4 -12.27 9.06 -10.59
CA LEU A 4 -13.25 9.68 -9.71
C LEU A 4 -13.79 8.67 -8.69
N ALA A 5 -14.09 7.45 -9.13
CA ALA A 5 -14.57 6.41 -8.23
C ALA A 5 -13.50 6.02 -7.21
N LYS A 6 -12.24 5.91 -7.65
CA LYS A 6 -11.12 5.63 -6.74
C LYS A 6 -10.99 6.72 -5.69
N LYS A 7 -11.05 7.99 -6.08
CA LYS A 7 -10.95 9.11 -5.16
C LYS A 7 -12.07 9.09 -4.12
N THR A 8 -13.30 8.82 -4.55
CA THR A 8 -14.45 8.76 -3.65
C THR A 8 -14.28 7.66 -2.61
N ILE A 9 -13.85 6.46 -3.05
CA ILE A 9 -13.61 5.34 -2.14
C ILE A 9 -12.52 5.69 -1.13
N GLU A 10 -11.42 6.29 -1.58
CA GLU A 10 -10.33 6.67 -0.69
C GLU A 10 -10.79 7.69 0.36
N GLU A 11 -11.61 8.65 -0.02
CA GLU A 11 -12.16 9.63 0.93
C GLU A 11 -13.03 8.97 1.99
N ILE A 12 -13.86 8.00 1.62
CA ILE A 12 -14.68 7.23 2.56
C ILE A 12 -13.79 6.49 3.56
N LEU A 13 -12.73 5.84 3.06
CA LEU A 13 -11.81 5.10 3.92
C LEU A 13 -11.10 6.01 4.92
N ILE A 14 -10.68 7.20 4.48
CA ILE A 14 -10.02 8.17 5.35
C ILE A 14 -10.97 8.63 6.46
N ILE A 15 -12.22 8.91 6.12
CA ILE A 15 -13.23 9.33 7.11
C ILE A 15 -13.47 8.22 8.12
N ALA A 16 -13.62 6.97 7.66
CA ALA A 16 -13.83 5.84 8.55
C ALA A 16 -12.65 5.64 9.50
N ALA A 17 -11.43 5.77 8.99
CA ALA A 17 -10.23 5.63 9.81
C ALA A 17 -10.14 6.71 10.89
N LYS A 18 -10.46 7.95 10.54
CA LYS A 18 -10.49 9.06 11.50
C LYS A 18 -11.54 8.85 12.60
N GLY A 19 -12.60 8.13 12.28
CA GLY A 19 -13.64 7.79 13.25
C GLY A 19 -13.29 6.60 14.15
N GLY A 20 -12.08 6.05 14.03
CA GLY A 20 -11.62 4.95 14.86
C GLY A 20 -11.74 3.56 14.24
N THR A 21 -12.21 3.46 13.00
CA THR A 21 -12.31 2.17 12.31
C THR A 21 -10.93 1.73 11.86
N LYS A 22 -10.55 0.50 12.20
CA LYS A 22 -9.32 -0.10 11.68
C LYS A 22 -9.59 -0.69 10.31
N ILE A 23 -8.79 -0.31 9.32
CA ILE A 23 -8.98 -0.73 7.93
C ILE A 23 -7.79 -1.55 7.49
N ILE A 24 -8.08 -2.72 6.89
CA ILE A 24 -7.07 -3.55 6.24
C ILE A 24 -7.51 -3.71 4.79
N MET A 25 -6.61 -3.36 3.86
CA MET A 25 -6.92 -3.50 2.44
C MET A 25 -5.71 -3.99 1.68
N SER A 26 -5.95 -4.66 0.57
CA SER A 26 -4.88 -5.07 -0.33
C SER A 26 -4.93 -4.21 -1.59
N THR A 27 -3.75 -3.90 -2.12
CA THR A 27 -3.65 -3.13 -3.35
C THR A 27 -2.30 -3.41 -4.01
N HIS A 28 -2.24 -3.29 -5.33
CA HIS A 28 -0.98 -3.24 -6.07
C HIS A 28 -0.74 -1.84 -6.65
N ASP A 29 -1.54 -0.87 -6.25
CA ASP A 29 -1.39 0.53 -6.65
C ASP A 29 -0.53 1.25 -5.61
N LEU A 30 0.72 1.51 -5.97
CA LEU A 30 1.67 2.16 -5.07
C LEU A 30 1.20 3.55 -4.64
N GLY A 31 0.60 4.31 -5.54
CA GLY A 31 0.08 5.64 -5.20
C GLY A 31 -0.99 5.58 -4.12
N GLN A 32 -1.89 4.59 -4.21
CA GLN A 32 -2.91 4.37 -3.21
C GLN A 32 -2.30 3.98 -1.86
N ALA A 33 -1.33 3.08 -1.87
CA ALA A 33 -0.64 2.69 -0.65
C ALA A 33 0.05 3.88 0.01
N LYS A 34 0.72 4.74 -0.78
CA LYS A 34 1.36 5.94 -0.23
C LYS A 34 0.38 6.90 0.39
N ARG A 35 -0.82 7.05 -0.20
CA ARG A 35 -1.82 7.99 0.31
C ARG A 35 -2.53 7.49 1.55
N LEU A 36 -2.82 6.19 1.63
CA LEU A 36 -3.73 5.66 2.63
C LEU A 36 -3.06 4.90 3.76
N ALA A 37 -1.93 4.25 3.51
CA ALA A 37 -1.35 3.35 4.48
C ALA A 37 -0.65 4.09 5.61
N ASN A 38 -0.80 3.55 6.83
CA ASN A 38 0.08 3.85 7.95
C ASN A 38 1.17 2.79 8.01
N ASP A 39 0.77 1.52 7.93
CA ASP A 39 1.66 0.37 7.90
C ASP A 39 1.49 -0.37 6.58
N ILE A 40 2.55 -1.03 6.14
CA ILE A 40 2.53 -1.84 4.92
C ILE A 40 2.96 -3.27 5.25
N ILE A 41 2.20 -4.22 4.72
CA ILE A 41 2.57 -5.63 4.66
C ILE A 41 2.89 -5.93 3.20
N TYR A 42 4.10 -6.37 2.92
CA TYR A 42 4.49 -6.70 1.55
C TYR A 42 4.56 -8.21 1.36
N LEU A 43 3.73 -8.70 0.44
CA LEU A 43 3.69 -10.11 0.07
C LEU A 43 4.19 -10.27 -1.36
N HIS A 44 5.04 -11.27 -1.58
CA HIS A 44 5.55 -11.59 -2.90
C HIS A 44 5.62 -13.10 -3.05
N LYS A 45 4.95 -13.63 -4.07
CA LYS A 45 4.90 -15.07 -4.36
C LYS A 45 4.49 -15.90 -3.14
N GLY A 46 3.49 -15.40 -2.41
CA GLY A 46 2.97 -16.08 -1.24
C GLY A 46 3.82 -15.97 0.01
N ILE A 47 4.89 -15.18 -0.03
CA ILE A 47 5.80 -15.02 1.11
C ILE A 47 5.66 -13.62 1.68
N LEU A 48 5.53 -13.56 3.01
CA LEU A 48 5.57 -12.29 3.74
C LEU A 48 7.02 -11.81 3.80
N GLU A 49 7.31 -10.72 3.10
CA GLU A 49 8.67 -10.16 3.07
C GLU A 49 8.89 -9.07 4.10
N SER A 50 7.87 -8.29 4.41
CA SER A 50 7.99 -7.28 5.45
C SER A 50 6.63 -6.87 6.00
N HIS A 51 6.67 -6.31 7.21
CA HIS A 51 5.52 -5.72 7.87
C HIS A 51 6.03 -4.61 8.78
N GLY A 52 5.56 -3.41 8.59
CA GLY A 52 5.97 -2.28 9.43
C GLY A 52 5.49 -0.95 8.89
N PRO A 53 5.99 0.14 9.47
CA PRO A 53 5.60 1.49 9.04
C PRO A 53 5.86 1.72 7.56
N LYS A 54 4.99 2.50 6.95
CA LYS A 54 5.06 2.82 5.52
C LYS A 54 6.43 3.39 5.15
N GLU A 55 6.96 4.28 5.95
CA GLU A 55 8.22 4.94 5.67
C GLU A 55 9.39 3.96 5.59
N ASP A 56 9.38 2.95 6.44
CA ASP A 56 10.43 1.92 6.44
C ASP A 56 10.41 1.13 5.13
N PHE A 57 9.22 0.77 4.65
CA PHE A 57 9.10 0.06 3.38
C PHE A 57 9.57 0.93 2.21
N LEU A 58 9.20 2.20 2.20
CA LEU A 58 9.55 3.11 1.10
C LEU A 58 11.03 3.44 1.08
N ASN A 59 11.67 3.57 2.24
CA ASN A 59 13.07 3.99 2.34
C ASN A 59 14.05 2.82 2.34
N ALA A 60 13.61 1.65 2.79
CA ALA A 60 14.46 0.46 2.88
C ALA A 60 13.68 -0.78 2.43
N PRO A 61 13.41 -0.92 1.10
CA PRO A 61 12.67 -2.05 0.58
C PRO A 61 13.31 -3.38 0.98
N PRO A 62 12.51 -4.39 1.36
CA PRO A 62 13.04 -5.64 1.92
C PRO A 62 13.71 -6.57 0.90
N SER A 63 13.52 -6.32 -0.39
CA SER A 63 14.00 -7.22 -1.44
C SER A 63 14.15 -6.50 -2.76
N ASP A 64 14.79 -7.16 -3.74
CA ASP A 64 14.85 -6.64 -5.10
C ASP A 64 13.45 -6.53 -5.72
N ALA A 65 12.57 -7.48 -5.45
CA ALA A 65 11.20 -7.43 -5.93
C ALA A 65 10.48 -6.19 -5.40
N ALA A 66 10.61 -5.88 -4.11
CA ALA A 66 10.03 -4.69 -3.52
C ALA A 66 10.61 -3.42 -4.12
N ARG A 67 11.93 -3.41 -4.35
CA ARG A 67 12.61 -2.27 -4.96
C ARG A 67 12.12 -2.02 -6.39
N GLN A 68 11.94 -3.08 -7.16
CA GLN A 68 11.41 -2.99 -8.52
C GLN A 68 9.96 -2.49 -8.51
N PHE A 69 9.14 -2.99 -7.58
CA PHE A 69 7.78 -2.52 -7.44
C PHE A 69 7.73 -1.02 -7.14
N LEU A 70 8.57 -0.54 -6.22
CA LEU A 70 8.62 0.87 -5.87
C LEU A 70 9.12 1.74 -7.03
N ALA A 71 9.96 1.18 -7.90
CA ALA A 71 10.46 1.90 -9.08
C ALA A 71 9.45 1.89 -10.26
N GLY A 72 8.32 1.21 -10.11
CA GLY A 72 7.31 1.11 -11.15
C GLY A 72 7.54 -0.02 -12.13
N ASP A 73 8.51 -0.90 -11.89
CA ASP A 73 8.77 -2.05 -12.74
C ASP A 73 7.75 -3.16 -12.50
N ILE A 74 7.60 -4.03 -13.51
CA ILE A 74 6.76 -5.21 -13.39
C ILE A 74 7.48 -6.25 -12.54
N VAL A 75 6.81 -6.70 -11.48
CA VAL A 75 7.33 -7.75 -10.59
C VAL A 75 6.60 -9.05 -10.88
N ILE A 76 7.33 -10.08 -11.26
CA ILE A 76 6.79 -11.38 -11.62
C ILE A 76 7.08 -12.40 -10.50
#